data_f403aa5a023e0de2dc9c382dc0d8477d
#
_entry.id   f403aa5a023e0de2dc9c382dc0d8477d
#
_cell.length_a   1.000
_cell.length_b   1.000
_cell.length_c   1.000
_cell.angle_alpha   90.00
_cell.angle_beta   90.00
_cell.angle_gamma   90.00
#
_symmetry.space_group_name_H-M   'P 1'
#
loop_
_entity.id
_entity.type
_entity.pdbx_description
1 polymer ?
#
loop_
_entity_poly.entity_id
_entity_poly.type
_entity_poly.pdbx_seq_one_letter_code
_entity_poly.pdbx_strand_id
1 'polypeptide(L)'
;MPSRTFRLNTSRRLLLLDRRRPILYLLLMLTDAQRAFVELLVRREALKFGDFTLKSGRKSPYFINTGCFHHGGDIARLGSAYGDAVRRAFGDGVDVIFGPAYKGIPLALAAAAEYERLVGRPVGWTYDRKEAKDHGDGGLFVGAALKPGLKVVVVDDVLTAGTALRESLAKLKPAGVTVVGAVVAVDRQERGKGDKTAIEEIRAELGITVVPIVTITEAADFLASTGALPADLRAKIAAHLASAGQ
;
A
#
# COMPACT_ATOMS: atom_id res chain seq x y z
N MET A 1 -53.46 21.02 22.22
CA MET A 1 -52.94 19.94 21.35
C MET A 1 -51.51 19.69 21.79
N PRO A 2 -51.15 18.49 22.30
CA PRO A 2 -49.85 18.25 22.88
C PRO A 2 -48.84 17.75 21.82
N SER A 3 -47.64 18.24 21.93
CA SER A 3 -46.43 17.91 21.15
C SER A 3 -46.00 16.46 21.37
N ARG A 4 -45.86 15.69 20.29
CA ARG A 4 -45.26 14.35 20.31
C ARG A 4 -43.74 14.44 20.31
N THR A 5 -43.15 14.13 21.45
CA THR A 5 -41.72 13.88 21.61
C THR A 5 -41.38 12.51 21.06
N PHE A 6 -40.54 12.47 20.00
CA PHE A 6 -40.00 11.22 19.45
C PHE A 6 -38.87 10.76 20.38
N ARG A 7 -39.04 9.65 21.09
CA ARG A 7 -37.98 8.96 21.83
C ARG A 7 -37.21 8.06 20.84
N LEU A 8 -35.94 8.36 20.61
CA LEU A 8 -35.01 7.46 19.95
C LEU A 8 -34.74 6.26 20.88
N ASN A 9 -35.15 5.09 20.45
CA ASN A 9 -34.90 3.84 21.14
C ASN A 9 -33.51 3.31 20.74
N THR A 10 -32.49 3.63 21.54
CA THR A 10 -31.13 3.11 21.39
C THR A 10 -31.06 1.74 22.05
N SER A 11 -31.50 0.70 21.35
CA SER A 11 -31.22 -0.68 21.73
C SER A 11 -29.74 -0.97 21.45
N ARG A 12 -28.87 -0.66 22.42
CA ARG A 12 -27.49 -1.18 22.48
C ARG A 12 -27.57 -2.69 22.67
N ARG A 13 -27.44 -3.47 21.60
CA ARG A 13 -27.00 -4.86 21.72
C ARG A 13 -25.51 -4.82 22.13
N LEU A 14 -25.28 -4.98 23.42
CA LEU A 14 -23.95 -5.33 23.95
C LEU A 14 -23.62 -6.73 23.39
N LEU A 15 -22.78 -6.78 22.35
CA LEU A 15 -22.05 -7.97 22.01
C LEU A 15 -21.06 -8.21 23.17
N LEU A 16 -21.27 -9.31 23.90
CA LEU A 16 -20.35 -9.81 24.91
C LEU A 16 -18.99 -10.06 24.25
N LEU A 17 -18.10 -9.08 24.37
CA LEU A 17 -16.71 -9.17 23.94
C LEU A 17 -16.02 -10.21 24.85
N ASP A 18 -15.60 -11.32 24.28
CA ASP A 18 -14.69 -12.25 24.93
C ASP A 18 -13.43 -11.48 25.35
N ARG A 19 -13.23 -11.31 26.66
CA ARG A 19 -12.16 -10.53 27.28
C ARG A 19 -10.75 -11.05 26.96
N ARG A 20 -10.61 -12.13 26.20
CA ARG A 20 -9.32 -12.74 25.84
C ARG A 20 -8.77 -12.32 24.47
N ARG A 21 -9.46 -11.45 23.71
CA ARG A 21 -9.04 -11.06 22.35
C ARG A 21 -9.02 -9.55 22.03
N PRO A 22 -8.78 -8.61 22.96
CA PRO A 22 -8.79 -7.19 22.62
C PRO A 22 -7.59 -6.79 21.70
N ILE A 23 -6.43 -7.42 21.88
CA ILE A 23 -5.21 -7.09 21.11
C ILE A 23 -5.29 -7.63 19.69
N LEU A 24 -5.82 -8.83 19.48
CA LEU A 24 -5.99 -9.40 18.13
C LEU A 24 -7.02 -8.63 17.30
N TYR A 25 -8.10 -8.13 17.94
CA TYR A 25 -9.11 -7.31 17.27
C TYR A 25 -8.59 -5.93 16.89
N LEU A 26 -7.73 -5.33 17.74
CA LEU A 26 -7.09 -4.04 17.46
C LEU A 26 -6.05 -4.14 16.33
N LEU A 27 -5.36 -5.29 16.22
CA LEU A 27 -4.40 -5.58 15.14
C LEU A 27 -5.08 -5.88 13.79
N LEU A 28 -6.37 -6.23 13.79
CA LEU A 28 -7.17 -6.51 12.58
C LEU A 28 -7.93 -5.28 12.06
N MET A 29 -7.90 -4.15 12.76
CA MET A 29 -8.57 -2.93 12.34
C MET A 29 -7.64 -2.06 11.50
N LEU A 30 -8.11 -1.64 10.32
CA LEU A 30 -7.42 -0.63 9.53
C LEU A 30 -7.18 0.64 10.34
N THR A 31 -6.00 1.25 10.22
CA THR A 31 -5.73 2.58 10.75
C THR A 31 -6.59 3.63 10.03
N ASP A 32 -6.67 4.84 10.59
CA ASP A 32 -7.37 5.94 9.93
C ASP A 32 -6.75 6.26 8.56
N ALA A 33 -5.42 6.19 8.45
CA ALA A 33 -4.70 6.38 7.19
C ALA A 33 -5.06 5.30 6.16
N GLN A 34 -5.14 4.04 6.56
CA GLN A 34 -5.55 2.93 5.70
C GLN A 34 -7.01 3.05 5.26
N ARG A 35 -7.93 3.42 6.17
CA ARG A 35 -9.34 3.68 5.83
C ARG A 35 -9.47 4.81 4.80
N ALA A 36 -8.84 5.94 5.06
CA ALA A 36 -8.82 7.08 4.14
C ALA A 36 -8.21 6.71 2.78
N PHE A 37 -7.22 5.82 2.76
CA PHE A 37 -6.62 5.31 1.54
C PHE A 37 -7.59 4.42 0.75
N VAL A 38 -8.31 3.48 1.39
CA VAL A 38 -9.32 2.66 0.71
C VAL A 38 -10.44 3.53 0.12
N GLU A 39 -10.92 4.53 0.87
CA GLU A 39 -11.91 5.49 0.37
C GLU A 39 -11.38 6.30 -0.82
N LEU A 40 -10.10 6.68 -0.80
CA LEU A 40 -9.45 7.35 -1.94
C LEU A 40 -9.39 6.45 -3.17
N LEU A 41 -9.02 5.18 -3.00
CA LEU A 41 -8.98 4.20 -4.09
C LEU A 41 -10.35 4.09 -4.80
N VAL A 42 -11.43 3.98 -4.04
CA VAL A 42 -12.78 3.87 -4.60
C VAL A 42 -13.23 5.18 -5.22
N ARG A 43 -13.08 6.31 -4.53
CA ARG A 43 -13.48 7.63 -5.02
C ARG A 43 -12.80 8.03 -6.33
N ARG A 44 -11.54 7.62 -6.52
CA ARG A 44 -10.77 7.87 -7.76
C ARG A 44 -10.90 6.76 -8.78
N GLU A 45 -11.76 5.79 -8.52
CA GLU A 45 -11.93 4.60 -9.37
C GLU A 45 -10.62 3.82 -9.61
N ALA A 46 -9.66 3.99 -8.70
CA ALA A 46 -8.42 3.23 -8.69
C ALA A 46 -8.65 1.78 -8.25
N LEU A 47 -9.66 1.53 -7.41
CA LEU A 47 -10.19 0.22 -7.07
C LEU A 47 -11.65 0.15 -7.50
N LYS A 48 -11.96 -0.76 -8.41
CA LYS A 48 -13.31 -1.02 -8.92
C LYS A 48 -13.71 -2.46 -8.64
N PHE A 49 -14.99 -2.68 -8.41
CA PHE A 49 -15.58 -4.00 -8.20
C PHE A 49 -16.56 -4.33 -9.32
N GLY A 50 -16.60 -5.60 -9.76
CA GLY A 50 -17.44 -6.05 -10.86
C GLY A 50 -16.79 -7.21 -11.61
N ASP A 51 -17.27 -7.50 -12.82
CA ASP A 51 -16.73 -8.58 -13.63
C ASP A 51 -15.72 -8.02 -14.64
N PHE A 52 -14.43 -8.23 -14.36
CA PHE A 52 -13.32 -7.78 -15.22
C PHE A 52 -12.63 -8.94 -15.89
N THR A 53 -12.09 -8.70 -17.09
CA THR A 53 -11.15 -9.60 -17.76
C THR A 53 -9.78 -8.92 -17.79
N LEU A 54 -8.81 -9.52 -17.10
CA LEU A 54 -7.45 -9.00 -17.02
C LEU A 54 -6.70 -9.20 -18.35
N LYS A 55 -5.58 -8.50 -18.55
CA LYS A 55 -4.71 -8.65 -19.74
C LYS A 55 -4.23 -10.10 -19.95
N SER A 56 -4.14 -10.87 -18.87
CA SER A 56 -3.83 -12.30 -18.90
C SER A 56 -4.98 -13.20 -19.38
N GLY A 57 -6.18 -12.64 -19.65
CA GLY A 57 -7.40 -13.38 -19.94
C GLY A 57 -8.16 -13.89 -18.72
N ARG A 58 -7.58 -13.80 -17.52
CA ARG A 58 -8.25 -14.23 -16.26
C ARG A 58 -9.41 -13.31 -15.92
N LYS A 59 -10.49 -13.90 -15.38
CA LYS A 59 -11.60 -13.16 -14.79
C LYS A 59 -11.21 -12.68 -13.39
N SER A 60 -11.66 -11.49 -13.00
CA SER A 60 -11.43 -10.93 -11.67
C SER A 60 -12.65 -10.14 -11.21
N PRO A 61 -13.09 -10.28 -9.93
CA PRO A 61 -14.19 -9.50 -9.38
C PRO A 61 -13.79 -8.09 -8.97
N TYR A 62 -12.54 -7.69 -9.20
CA TYR A 62 -12.02 -6.35 -8.96
C TYR A 62 -10.95 -5.96 -9.98
N PHE A 63 -10.74 -4.66 -10.10
CA PHE A 63 -9.70 -4.08 -10.94
C PHE A 63 -9.00 -2.95 -10.19
N ILE A 64 -7.66 -2.91 -10.24
CA ILE A 64 -6.83 -1.89 -9.60
C ILE A 64 -6.05 -1.14 -10.68
N ASN A 65 -6.17 0.21 -10.66
CA ASN A 65 -5.41 1.11 -11.51
C ASN A 65 -4.96 2.34 -10.72
N THR A 66 -3.71 2.35 -10.32
CA THR A 66 -3.10 3.45 -9.54
C THR A 66 -2.76 4.69 -10.38
N GLY A 67 -2.93 4.63 -11.69
CA GLY A 67 -2.74 5.79 -12.58
C GLY A 67 -3.84 6.87 -12.47
N CYS A 68 -4.84 6.69 -11.60
CA CYS A 68 -5.96 7.61 -11.45
C CYS A 68 -5.69 8.79 -10.50
N PHE A 69 -4.54 8.85 -9.85
CA PHE A 69 -4.18 9.90 -8.89
C PHE A 69 -3.47 11.05 -9.60
N HIS A 70 -4.18 12.13 -9.88
CA HIS A 70 -3.65 13.26 -10.65
C HIS A 70 -3.97 14.63 -10.03
N HIS A 71 -4.50 14.67 -8.80
CA HIS A 71 -4.76 15.92 -8.08
C HIS A 71 -3.81 16.06 -6.88
N GLY A 72 -3.44 17.30 -6.53
CA GLY A 72 -2.57 17.57 -5.39
C GLY A 72 -3.10 17.00 -4.06
N GLY A 73 -4.42 17.05 -3.84
CA GLY A 73 -5.05 16.44 -2.68
C GLY A 73 -4.98 14.91 -2.64
N ASP A 74 -4.84 14.26 -3.79
CA ASP A 74 -4.61 12.80 -3.84
C ASP A 74 -3.18 12.47 -3.42
N ILE A 75 -2.21 13.26 -3.90
CA ILE A 75 -0.79 13.11 -3.53
C ILE A 75 -0.61 13.26 -2.01
N ALA A 76 -1.26 14.24 -1.38
CA ALA A 76 -1.21 14.40 0.07
C ALA A 76 -1.77 13.18 0.82
N ARG A 77 -2.88 12.59 0.36
CA ARG A 77 -3.46 11.38 0.95
C ARG A 77 -2.63 10.13 0.71
N LEU A 78 -2.04 9.99 -0.48
CA LEU A 78 -1.07 8.94 -0.77
C LEU A 78 0.13 9.06 0.16
N GLY A 79 0.68 10.26 0.32
CA GLY A 79 1.77 10.53 1.26
C GLY A 79 1.43 10.08 2.68
N SER A 80 0.24 10.44 3.19
CA SER A 80 -0.22 10.01 4.50
C SER A 80 -0.28 8.49 4.64
N ALA A 81 -0.82 7.79 3.64
CA ALA A 81 -0.94 6.34 3.68
C ALA A 81 0.42 5.62 3.60
N TYR A 82 1.31 6.07 2.70
CA TYR A 82 2.65 5.50 2.57
C TYR A 82 3.54 5.81 3.76
N GLY A 83 3.55 7.07 4.24
CA GLY A 83 4.35 7.49 5.40
C GLY A 83 3.96 6.75 6.68
N ASP A 84 2.64 6.58 6.93
CA ASP A 84 2.13 5.75 8.02
C ASP A 84 2.57 4.29 7.88
N ALA A 85 2.47 3.71 6.70
CA ALA A 85 2.89 2.33 6.44
C ALA A 85 4.40 2.14 6.65
N VAL A 86 5.24 3.07 6.18
CA VAL A 86 6.69 3.05 6.42
C VAL A 86 6.98 3.07 7.90
N ARG A 87 6.38 4.00 8.66
CA ARG A 87 6.59 4.12 10.10
C ARG A 87 6.16 2.88 10.86
N ARG A 88 4.99 2.35 10.56
CA ARG A 88 4.47 1.13 11.22
C ARG A 88 5.35 -0.10 10.97
N ALA A 89 5.86 -0.23 9.74
CA ALA A 89 6.60 -1.42 9.34
C ALA A 89 8.09 -1.37 9.72
N PHE A 90 8.71 -0.18 9.66
CA PHE A 90 10.17 -0.02 9.75
C PHE A 90 10.61 0.91 10.90
N GLY A 91 9.66 1.43 11.70
CA GLY A 91 9.94 2.35 12.81
C GLY A 91 10.40 3.73 12.34
N ASP A 92 11.13 4.44 13.20
CA ASP A 92 11.55 5.84 12.98
C ASP A 92 12.96 5.97 12.36
N GLY A 93 13.60 4.84 12.01
CA GLY A 93 15.01 4.78 11.61
C GLY A 93 15.27 4.77 10.10
N VAL A 94 14.27 5.03 9.24
CA VAL A 94 14.47 5.08 7.78
C VAL A 94 15.05 6.43 7.38
N ASP A 95 16.13 6.44 6.61
CA ASP A 95 16.84 7.65 6.23
C ASP A 95 16.41 8.21 4.87
N VAL A 96 16.06 7.32 3.94
CA VAL A 96 15.70 7.69 2.56
C VAL A 96 14.52 6.85 2.07
N ILE A 97 13.58 7.50 1.41
CA ILE A 97 12.51 6.85 0.66
C ILE A 97 12.90 6.84 -0.83
N PHE A 98 12.94 5.66 -1.42
CA PHE A 98 13.27 5.47 -2.84
C PHE A 98 12.02 5.10 -3.64
N GLY A 99 11.81 5.76 -4.78
CA GLY A 99 10.73 5.42 -5.71
C GLY A 99 11.25 5.16 -7.12
N PRO A 100 11.07 3.97 -7.70
CA PRO A 100 11.52 3.68 -9.06
C PRO A 100 10.79 4.52 -10.11
N ALA A 101 11.55 5.06 -11.08
CA ALA A 101 10.99 5.86 -12.15
C ALA A 101 10.05 5.01 -13.04
N TYR A 102 8.87 5.52 -13.41
CA TYR A 102 8.39 6.88 -13.21
C TYR A 102 7.31 6.99 -12.12
N LYS A 103 6.50 5.95 -11.88
CA LYS A 103 5.37 6.00 -10.96
C LYS A 103 5.79 6.12 -9.50
N GLY A 104 6.92 5.54 -9.13
CA GLY A 104 7.47 5.65 -7.79
C GLY A 104 7.91 7.07 -7.41
N ILE A 105 8.23 7.94 -8.38
CA ILE A 105 8.72 9.30 -8.11
C ILE A 105 7.73 10.08 -7.23
N PRO A 106 6.49 10.34 -7.66
CA PRO A 106 5.53 11.09 -6.83
C PRO A 106 5.22 10.38 -5.51
N LEU A 107 5.25 9.04 -5.48
CA LEU A 107 5.02 8.27 -4.26
C LEU A 107 6.15 8.48 -3.25
N ALA A 108 7.42 8.45 -3.69
CA ALA A 108 8.57 8.67 -2.82
C ALA A 108 8.60 10.07 -2.22
N LEU A 109 8.31 11.11 -3.04
CA LEU A 109 8.26 12.49 -2.56
C LEU A 109 7.14 12.66 -1.51
N ALA A 110 5.95 12.17 -1.80
CA ALA A 110 4.82 12.28 -0.90
C ALA A 110 5.03 11.48 0.40
N ALA A 111 5.54 10.24 0.29
CA ALA A 111 5.83 9.38 1.43
C ALA A 111 6.93 9.98 2.33
N ALA A 112 8.01 10.51 1.74
CA ALA A 112 9.11 11.13 2.50
C ALA A 112 8.63 12.36 3.28
N ALA A 113 7.85 13.24 2.65
CA ALA A 113 7.29 14.43 3.31
C ALA A 113 6.43 14.07 4.52
N GLU A 114 5.56 13.08 4.41
CA GLU A 114 4.73 12.64 5.52
C GLU A 114 5.53 11.86 6.56
N TYR A 115 6.43 10.97 6.15
CA TYR A 115 7.24 10.20 7.08
C TYR A 115 8.16 11.13 7.90
N GLU A 116 8.79 12.15 7.28
CA GLU A 116 9.55 13.19 7.97
C GLU A 116 8.70 13.90 9.04
N ARG A 117 7.47 14.30 8.68
CA ARG A 117 6.51 14.90 9.62
C ARG A 117 6.21 14.00 10.81
N LEU A 118 6.07 12.68 10.57
CA LEU A 118 5.73 11.70 11.60
C LEU A 118 6.91 11.41 12.54
N VAL A 119 8.15 11.42 12.04
CA VAL A 119 9.35 11.07 12.84
C VAL A 119 10.06 12.30 13.41
N GLY A 120 9.73 13.51 12.94
CA GLY A 120 10.27 14.77 13.47
C GLY A 120 11.76 15.01 13.16
N ARG A 121 12.30 14.35 12.11
CA ARG A 121 13.70 14.52 11.65
C ARG A 121 13.75 14.49 10.12
N PRO A 122 14.80 15.09 9.51
CA PRO A 122 14.96 15.08 8.06
C PRO A 122 14.99 13.67 7.47
N VAL A 123 14.26 13.46 6.38
CA VAL A 123 14.18 12.23 5.61
C VAL A 123 14.40 12.53 4.13
N GLY A 124 15.36 11.87 3.53
CA GLY A 124 15.65 12.03 2.12
C GLY A 124 14.63 11.31 1.23
N TRP A 125 14.48 11.81 0.01
CA TRP A 125 13.82 11.07 -1.06
C TRP A 125 14.79 10.93 -2.23
N THR A 126 14.68 9.84 -2.99
CA THR A 126 15.46 9.62 -4.19
C THR A 126 14.71 8.74 -5.19
N TYR A 127 15.06 8.87 -6.46
CA TYR A 127 14.60 8.00 -7.54
C TYR A 127 15.71 7.73 -8.54
N ASP A 128 15.57 6.67 -9.34
CA ASP A 128 16.51 6.37 -10.42
C ASP A 128 16.12 7.06 -11.73
N ARG A 129 17.10 7.41 -12.51
CA ARG A 129 16.92 7.77 -13.92
C ARG A 129 16.80 6.50 -14.76
N LYS A 130 16.05 6.55 -15.86
CA LYS A 130 16.03 5.45 -16.85
C LYS A 130 17.37 5.34 -17.58
N GLU A 131 18.03 6.47 -17.80
CA GLU A 131 19.35 6.56 -18.42
C GLU A 131 20.27 7.40 -17.55
N ALA A 132 21.52 6.95 -17.36
CA ALA A 132 22.53 7.70 -16.64
C ALA A 132 22.89 8.97 -17.46
N LYS A 133 23.08 10.10 -16.79
CA LYS A 133 23.60 11.33 -17.42
C LYS A 133 25.10 11.41 -17.20
N ASP A 134 25.83 11.73 -18.30
CA ASP A 134 27.26 11.89 -18.28
C ASP A 134 27.70 13.33 -17.94
N HIS A 135 26.76 14.30 -17.91
CA HIS A 135 27.02 15.74 -17.72
C HIS A 135 26.13 16.37 -16.65
N GLY A 136 26.65 17.39 -15.97
CA GLY A 136 25.97 18.13 -14.89
C GLY A 136 25.93 17.34 -13.60
N ASP A 137 24.78 17.37 -12.88
CA ASP A 137 24.51 16.49 -11.73
C ASP A 137 24.35 15.03 -12.21
N GLY A 138 25.48 14.49 -12.70
CA GLY A 138 25.55 13.16 -13.29
C GLY A 138 25.11 12.05 -12.34
N GLY A 139 25.02 10.83 -12.89
CA GLY A 139 24.71 9.63 -12.11
C GLY A 139 23.30 9.09 -12.32
N LEU A 140 23.06 7.95 -11.67
CA LEU A 140 21.83 7.17 -11.81
C LEU A 140 20.69 7.72 -10.97
N PHE A 141 20.98 8.39 -9.84
CA PHE A 141 19.99 8.81 -8.85
C PHE A 141 19.78 10.32 -8.84
N VAL A 142 18.58 10.76 -8.47
CA VAL A 142 18.17 12.15 -8.28
C VAL A 142 17.54 12.28 -6.89
N GLY A 143 17.84 13.37 -6.18
CA GLY A 143 17.38 13.64 -4.83
C GLY A 143 18.50 13.47 -3.80
N ALA A 144 18.20 12.84 -2.68
CA ALA A 144 19.19 12.65 -1.61
C ALA A 144 20.37 11.79 -2.07
N ALA A 145 21.58 12.25 -1.75
CA ALA A 145 22.81 11.49 -2.04
C ALA A 145 22.82 10.20 -1.22
N LEU A 146 22.91 9.07 -1.91
CA LEU A 146 23.01 7.76 -1.26
C LEU A 146 24.44 7.55 -0.75
N LYS A 147 24.56 7.11 0.51
CA LYS A 147 25.85 6.83 1.17
C LYS A 147 25.78 5.47 1.85
N PRO A 148 26.91 4.77 2.00
CA PRO A 148 26.95 3.50 2.72
C PRO A 148 26.36 3.62 4.11
N GLY A 149 25.57 2.60 4.49
CA GLY A 149 24.92 2.51 5.80
C GLY A 149 23.57 3.20 5.95
N LEU A 150 23.15 4.08 5.00
CA LEU A 150 21.80 4.66 5.04
C LEU A 150 20.74 3.56 4.88
N LYS A 151 19.68 3.66 5.67
CA LYS A 151 18.52 2.77 5.60
C LYS A 151 17.50 3.31 4.61
N VAL A 152 17.20 2.52 3.60
CA VAL A 152 16.32 2.87 2.49
C VAL A 152 15.08 2.00 2.49
N VAL A 153 13.90 2.61 2.29
CA VAL A 153 12.65 1.92 1.98
C VAL A 153 12.29 2.21 0.53
N VAL A 154 11.95 1.17 -0.22
CA VAL A 154 11.42 1.31 -1.58
C VAL A 154 9.91 1.50 -1.52
N VAL A 155 9.35 2.44 -2.29
CA VAL A 155 7.90 2.60 -2.44
C VAL A 155 7.52 2.44 -3.90
N ASP A 156 6.48 1.63 -4.15
CA ASP A 156 5.93 1.43 -5.50
C ASP A 156 4.40 1.27 -5.44
N ASP A 157 3.74 1.31 -6.61
CA ASP A 157 2.29 1.25 -6.69
C ASP A 157 1.74 -0.17 -6.47
N VAL A 158 2.13 -1.13 -7.26
CA VAL A 158 1.62 -2.52 -7.20
C VAL A 158 2.78 -3.50 -7.44
N LEU A 159 2.83 -4.54 -6.63
CA LEU A 159 3.71 -5.65 -6.88
C LEU A 159 3.00 -6.67 -7.79
N THR A 160 3.56 -6.89 -9.00
CA THR A 160 3.11 -7.97 -9.90
C THR A 160 4.13 -9.11 -9.87
N ALA A 161 5.07 -9.12 -10.80
CA ALA A 161 6.17 -10.10 -10.82
C ALA A 161 7.41 -9.65 -10.01
N GLY A 162 7.37 -8.47 -9.37
CA GLY A 162 8.47 -7.94 -8.57
C GLY A 162 9.68 -7.45 -9.37
N THR A 163 9.57 -7.31 -10.70
CA THR A 163 10.68 -6.89 -11.58
C THR A 163 11.22 -5.53 -11.20
N ALA A 164 10.35 -4.52 -11.03
CA ALA A 164 10.77 -3.16 -10.64
C ALA A 164 11.51 -3.14 -9.30
N LEU A 165 11.07 -3.95 -8.34
CA LEU A 165 11.74 -4.05 -7.04
C LEU A 165 13.11 -4.71 -7.16
N ARG A 166 13.25 -5.81 -7.95
CA ARG A 166 14.56 -6.44 -8.20
C ARG A 166 15.53 -5.48 -8.88
N GLU A 167 15.08 -4.75 -9.89
CA GLU A 167 15.88 -3.73 -10.57
C GLU A 167 16.30 -2.60 -9.61
N SER A 168 15.40 -2.15 -8.74
CA SER A 168 15.69 -1.13 -7.72
C SER A 168 16.78 -1.61 -6.76
N LEU A 169 16.68 -2.85 -6.24
CA LEU A 169 17.69 -3.42 -5.36
C LEU A 169 19.06 -3.55 -6.06
N ALA A 170 19.07 -4.01 -7.31
CA ALA A 170 20.30 -4.11 -8.08
C ALA A 170 20.98 -2.75 -8.30
N LYS A 171 20.19 -1.69 -8.54
CA LYS A 171 20.68 -0.31 -8.68
C LYS A 171 21.16 0.30 -7.36
N LEU A 172 20.48 0.02 -6.24
CA LEU A 172 20.82 0.54 -4.90
C LEU A 172 22.05 -0.15 -4.29
N LYS A 173 22.27 -1.41 -4.61
CA LYS A 173 23.38 -2.21 -4.06
C LYS A 173 24.77 -1.57 -4.18
N PRO A 174 25.19 -1.00 -5.34
CA PRO A 174 26.51 -0.35 -5.48
C PRO A 174 26.69 0.88 -4.59
N ALA A 175 25.59 1.54 -4.16
CA ALA A 175 25.66 2.68 -3.26
C ALA A 175 25.95 2.30 -1.80
N GLY A 176 25.98 1.00 -1.48
CA GLY A 176 26.28 0.51 -0.12
C GLY A 176 25.17 0.78 0.90
N VAL A 177 23.97 1.15 0.46
CA VAL A 177 22.83 1.39 1.34
C VAL A 177 22.21 0.07 1.84
N THR A 178 21.52 0.14 2.96
CA THR A 178 20.75 -0.98 3.50
C THR A 178 19.28 -0.82 3.12
N VAL A 179 18.79 -1.61 2.16
CA VAL A 179 17.34 -1.64 1.87
C VAL A 179 16.65 -2.46 2.95
N VAL A 180 15.90 -1.79 3.82
CA VAL A 180 15.20 -2.41 4.96
C VAL A 180 13.86 -3.06 4.56
N GLY A 181 13.31 -2.66 3.42
CA GLY A 181 12.11 -3.26 2.85
C GLY A 181 11.44 -2.41 1.79
N ALA A 182 10.21 -2.77 1.45
CA ALA A 182 9.39 -2.05 0.49
C ALA A 182 7.95 -1.86 0.98
N VAL A 183 7.31 -0.77 0.55
CA VAL A 183 5.88 -0.52 0.75
C VAL A 183 5.20 -0.41 -0.62
N VAL A 184 4.08 -1.13 -0.78
CA VAL A 184 3.24 -1.08 -1.98
C VAL A 184 1.81 -0.68 -1.62
N ALA A 185 1.07 -0.13 -2.58
CA ALA A 185 -0.29 0.35 -2.33
C ALA A 185 -1.24 -0.77 -1.89
N VAL A 186 -1.35 -1.80 -2.71
CA VAL A 186 -2.31 -2.89 -2.48
C VAL A 186 -1.67 -4.24 -2.77
N ASP A 187 -1.78 -5.16 -1.82
CA ASP A 187 -1.56 -6.58 -2.08
C ASP A 187 -2.85 -7.20 -2.64
N ARG A 188 -2.77 -7.68 -3.87
CA ARG A 188 -3.88 -8.36 -4.53
C ARG A 188 -4.16 -9.74 -3.96
N GLN A 189 -3.24 -10.29 -3.16
CA GLN A 189 -3.29 -11.63 -2.58
C GLN A 189 -3.51 -12.75 -3.62
N GLU A 190 -3.28 -12.44 -4.89
CA GLU A 190 -3.36 -13.42 -5.97
C GLU A 190 -2.07 -14.24 -6.00
N ARG A 191 -2.21 -15.54 -6.16
CA ARG A 191 -1.07 -16.45 -6.36
C ARG A 191 -0.49 -16.27 -7.77
N GLY A 192 0.82 -16.46 -7.88
CA GLY A 192 1.55 -16.49 -9.14
C GLY A 192 1.36 -17.80 -9.90
N LYS A 193 2.43 -18.31 -10.49
CA LYS A 193 2.44 -19.64 -11.15
C LYS A 193 2.54 -20.81 -10.15
N GLY A 194 2.80 -20.53 -8.86
CA GLY A 194 2.91 -21.49 -7.77
C GLY A 194 1.92 -21.19 -6.65
N ASP A 195 2.19 -21.78 -5.47
CA ASP A 195 1.32 -21.64 -4.29
C ASP A 195 1.51 -20.34 -3.51
N LYS A 196 2.53 -19.53 -3.87
CA LYS A 196 2.88 -18.29 -3.18
C LYS A 196 2.29 -17.07 -3.86
N THR A 197 1.98 -16.05 -3.06
CA THR A 197 1.68 -14.70 -3.57
C THR A 197 2.98 -14.01 -4.04
N ALA A 198 2.86 -12.95 -4.83
CA ALA A 198 4.02 -12.17 -5.29
C ALA A 198 4.86 -11.61 -4.12
N ILE A 199 4.21 -11.21 -3.03
CA ILE A 199 4.91 -10.74 -1.81
C ILE A 199 5.69 -11.87 -1.14
N GLU A 200 5.09 -13.06 -1.02
CA GLU A 200 5.74 -14.24 -0.44
C GLU A 200 6.92 -14.73 -1.29
N GLU A 201 6.80 -14.69 -2.61
CA GLU A 201 7.89 -15.03 -3.54
C GLU A 201 9.07 -14.07 -3.38
N ILE A 202 8.80 -12.75 -3.40
CA ILE A 202 9.83 -11.72 -3.22
C ILE A 202 10.53 -11.82 -1.86
N ARG A 203 9.74 -12.05 -0.79
CA ARG A 203 10.33 -12.24 0.55
C ARG A 203 11.25 -13.45 0.59
N ALA A 204 10.84 -14.57 0.01
CA ALA A 204 11.63 -15.79 -0.02
C ALA A 204 12.91 -15.64 -0.87
N GLU A 205 12.85 -14.91 -1.99
CA GLU A 205 13.95 -14.74 -2.92
C GLU A 205 14.95 -13.67 -2.48
N LEU A 206 14.46 -12.50 -2.06
CA LEU A 206 15.30 -11.33 -1.82
C LEU A 206 15.59 -11.08 -0.32
N GLY A 207 14.91 -11.81 0.57
CA GLY A 207 15.09 -11.66 2.03
C GLY A 207 14.62 -10.33 2.59
N ILE A 208 13.85 -9.53 1.83
CA ILE A 208 13.34 -8.23 2.27
C ILE A 208 11.86 -8.29 2.65
N THR A 209 11.47 -7.44 3.59
CA THR A 209 10.06 -7.30 3.98
C THR A 209 9.35 -6.41 2.97
N VAL A 210 8.26 -6.92 2.36
CA VAL A 210 7.33 -6.13 1.55
C VAL A 210 6.03 -5.98 2.32
N VAL A 211 5.58 -4.75 2.51
CA VAL A 211 4.38 -4.41 3.28
C VAL A 211 3.41 -3.67 2.38
N PRO A 212 2.18 -4.16 2.19
CA PRO A 212 1.14 -3.39 1.52
C PRO A 212 0.55 -2.36 2.48
N ILE A 213 0.06 -1.23 1.96
CA ILE A 213 -0.76 -0.30 2.74
C ILE A 213 -2.04 -1.04 3.17
N VAL A 214 -2.69 -1.72 2.23
CA VAL A 214 -3.84 -2.60 2.48
C VAL A 214 -3.76 -3.84 1.58
N THR A 215 -4.37 -4.93 2.03
CA THR A 215 -4.68 -6.08 1.18
C THR A 215 -6.06 -5.90 0.52
N ILE A 216 -6.32 -6.63 -0.57
CA ILE A 216 -7.66 -6.61 -1.19
C ILE A 216 -8.74 -7.14 -0.25
N THR A 217 -8.41 -8.10 0.62
CA THR A 217 -9.34 -8.62 1.64
C THR A 217 -9.70 -7.53 2.65
N GLU A 218 -8.71 -6.83 3.21
CA GLU A 218 -8.94 -5.74 4.17
C GLU A 218 -9.77 -4.61 3.56
N ALA A 219 -9.46 -4.22 2.31
CA ALA A 219 -10.22 -3.21 1.59
C ALA A 219 -11.69 -3.64 1.38
N ALA A 220 -11.92 -4.89 0.94
CA ALA A 220 -13.25 -5.43 0.73
C ALA A 220 -14.04 -5.55 2.03
N ASP A 221 -13.42 -5.98 3.14
CA ASP A 221 -14.05 -6.10 4.45
C ASP A 221 -14.45 -4.73 5.02
N PHE A 222 -13.57 -3.73 4.90
CA PHE A 222 -13.88 -2.37 5.30
C PHE A 222 -15.07 -1.80 4.50
N LEU A 223 -15.04 -1.92 3.17
CA LEU A 223 -16.12 -1.40 2.32
C LEU A 223 -17.44 -2.14 2.54
N ALA A 224 -17.42 -3.45 2.82
CA ALA A 224 -18.61 -4.19 3.18
C ALA A 224 -19.19 -3.74 4.54
N SER A 225 -18.32 -3.47 5.52
CA SER A 225 -18.73 -3.00 6.85
C SER A 225 -19.39 -1.61 6.83
N THR A 226 -19.04 -0.77 5.87
CA THR A 226 -19.63 0.57 5.65
C THR A 226 -20.84 0.54 4.71
N GLY A 227 -21.18 -0.61 4.13
CA GLY A 227 -22.24 -0.75 3.12
C GLY A 227 -21.87 -0.27 1.73
N ALA A 228 -20.58 0.11 1.51
CA ALA A 228 -20.09 0.56 0.20
C ALA A 228 -19.81 -0.59 -0.78
N LEU A 229 -19.68 -1.83 -0.29
CA LEU A 229 -19.53 -3.04 -1.09
C LEU A 229 -20.65 -4.02 -0.77
N PRO A 230 -21.46 -4.46 -1.77
CA PRO A 230 -22.47 -5.49 -1.59
C PRO A 230 -21.89 -6.82 -1.09
N ALA A 231 -22.63 -7.53 -0.25
CA ALA A 231 -22.18 -8.77 0.39
C ALA A 231 -21.88 -9.89 -0.62
N ASP A 232 -22.61 -9.95 -1.72
CA ASP A 232 -22.39 -10.91 -2.81
C ASP A 232 -21.06 -10.65 -3.53
N LEU A 233 -20.69 -9.38 -3.75
CA LEU A 233 -19.37 -9.03 -4.32
C LEU A 233 -18.25 -9.36 -3.34
N ARG A 234 -18.43 -9.11 -2.03
CA ARG A 234 -17.48 -9.53 -1.01
C ARG A 234 -17.24 -11.04 -1.04
N ALA A 235 -18.33 -11.84 -1.18
CA ALA A 235 -18.24 -13.29 -1.29
C ALA A 235 -17.53 -13.74 -2.58
N LYS A 236 -17.80 -13.08 -3.72
CA LYS A 236 -17.10 -13.33 -4.99
C LYS A 236 -15.58 -13.07 -4.89
N ILE A 237 -15.16 -12.00 -4.19
CA ILE A 237 -13.75 -11.72 -3.96
C ILE A 237 -13.10 -12.84 -3.16
N ALA A 238 -13.72 -13.27 -2.06
CA ALA A 238 -13.20 -14.38 -1.25
C ALA A 238 -13.07 -15.69 -2.05
N ALA A 239 -14.08 -16.03 -2.84
CA ALA A 239 -14.06 -17.21 -3.71
C ALA A 239 -12.95 -17.10 -4.79
N HIS A 240 -12.78 -15.91 -5.38
CA HIS A 240 -11.72 -15.67 -6.36
C HIS A 240 -10.31 -15.87 -5.77
N LEU A 241 -10.06 -15.33 -4.58
CA LEU A 241 -8.77 -15.49 -3.89
C LEU A 241 -8.50 -16.94 -3.50
N ALA A 242 -9.52 -17.69 -3.11
CA ALA A 242 -9.41 -19.11 -2.78
C ALA A 242 -9.13 -19.98 -4.03
N SER A 243 -9.64 -19.59 -5.22
CA SER A 243 -9.44 -20.30 -6.49
C SER A 243 -8.22 -19.83 -7.28
N ALA A 244 -7.64 -18.67 -6.97
CA ALA A 244 -6.47 -18.13 -7.64
C ALA A 244 -5.22 -18.93 -7.27
N GLY A 245 -5.00 -20.02 -7.98
CA GLY A 245 -3.92 -20.99 -7.76
C GLY A 245 -4.21 -22.35 -8.42
N GLN A 246 -5.40 -22.47 -9.06
CA GLN A 246 -5.75 -23.63 -9.90
C GLN A 246 -5.63 -23.30 -11.36
#